data_a430cd88b2f1d36e77c9ffda554a3ddb
#
_entry.id   a430cd88b2f1d36e77c9ffda554a3ddb
#
_cell.length_a   1.000
_cell.length_b   1.000
_cell.length_c   1.000
_cell.angle_alpha   90.00
_cell.angle_beta   90.00
_cell.angle_gamma   90.00
#
_symmetry.space_group_name_H-M   'P 1'
#
loop_
_entity.id
_entity.type
_entity.pdbx_description
1 polymer ?
#
loop_
_entity_poly.entity_id
_entity_poly.type
_entity_poly.pdbx_seq_one_letter_code
_entity_poly.pdbx_strand_id
1 'polypeptide(L)'
;MYIRYKNSSKFRRYSRLYRFTTFAYQKNKKAGVALRYHFNQGLGVFVLPYKNGHVITEIAHAYDMSDYLNDNRRTSYARSGIYWDNDTQYFSSKLEFEYFYQISEIVEQNLSRTQIMSEIIIPIKNGVSASLIYETENYRKLNNNPNSISLSIGWKGNLKWSF
;
A
#
# COMPACT_ATOMS: atom_id res chain seq x y z
N MET A 1 -2.41 -10.52 -11.34
CA MET A 1 -1.44 -11.07 -10.37
C MET A 1 -0.74 -9.91 -9.67
N TYR A 2 -0.73 -9.89 -8.35
CA TYR A 2 -0.08 -8.88 -7.51
C TYR A 2 0.79 -9.57 -6.48
N ILE A 3 2.04 -9.13 -6.34
CA ILE A 3 3.00 -9.62 -5.34
C ILE A 3 3.60 -8.38 -4.66
N ARG A 4 3.57 -8.35 -3.33
CA ARG A 4 4.21 -7.29 -2.53
C ARG A 4 5.10 -7.93 -1.48
N TYR A 5 6.32 -7.43 -1.37
CA TYR A 5 7.27 -7.75 -0.32
C TYR A 5 7.69 -6.49 0.41
N LYS A 6 7.55 -6.45 1.73
CA LYS A 6 8.00 -5.35 2.59
C LYS A 6 8.97 -5.89 3.64
N ASN A 7 10.15 -5.31 3.69
CA ASN A 7 11.12 -5.53 4.75
C ASN A 7 11.25 -4.25 5.57
N SER A 8 11.23 -4.37 6.90
CA SER A 8 11.40 -3.24 7.79
C SER A 8 12.27 -3.60 8.99
N SER A 9 13.08 -2.65 9.45
CA SER A 9 13.93 -2.81 10.62
C SER A 9 13.93 -1.56 11.50
N LYS A 10 13.72 -1.74 12.80
CA LYS A 10 13.78 -0.67 13.79
C LYS A 10 15.22 -0.25 14.08
N PHE A 11 15.42 1.01 14.37
CA PHE A 11 16.73 1.49 14.84
C PHE A 11 16.94 1.10 16.31
N ARG A 12 18.12 0.58 16.63
CA ARG A 12 18.48 0.17 18.00
C ARG A 12 18.29 1.28 19.03
N ARG A 13 18.65 2.52 18.67
CA ARG A 13 18.64 3.68 19.57
C ARG A 13 17.27 4.36 19.68
N TYR A 14 16.42 4.18 18.67
CA TYR A 14 15.13 4.88 18.59
C TYR A 14 14.02 3.87 18.30
N SER A 15 13.36 3.40 19.35
CA SER A 15 12.35 2.33 19.24
C SER A 15 11.13 2.67 18.37
N ARG A 16 10.87 3.97 18.17
CA ARG A 16 9.76 4.45 17.34
C ARG A 16 10.14 4.68 15.88
N LEU A 17 11.44 4.70 15.56
CA LEU A 17 11.92 4.93 14.20
C LEU A 17 12.29 3.62 13.53
N TYR A 18 11.90 3.46 12.27
CA TYR A 18 12.28 2.31 11.45
C TYR A 18 12.60 2.72 10.02
N ARG A 19 13.39 1.91 9.35
CA ARG A 19 13.60 1.97 7.91
C ARG A 19 12.82 0.85 7.25
N PHE A 20 12.39 1.07 6.02
CA PHE A 20 11.70 0.04 5.24
C PHE A 20 12.09 0.08 3.78
N THR A 21 11.91 -1.06 3.14
CA THR A 21 12.01 -1.24 1.69
C THR A 21 10.83 -2.09 1.24
N THR A 22 10.14 -1.65 0.20
CA THR A 22 9.02 -2.37 -0.38
C THR A 22 9.27 -2.60 -1.86
N PHE A 23 9.01 -3.80 -2.31
CA PHE A 23 8.90 -4.16 -3.72
C PHE A 23 7.50 -4.63 -4.00
N ALA A 24 6.88 -4.13 -5.05
CA ALA A 24 5.62 -4.63 -5.53
C ALA A 24 5.70 -4.89 -7.04
N TYR A 25 5.03 -5.95 -7.44
CA TYR A 25 4.88 -6.36 -8.82
C TYR A 25 3.40 -6.54 -9.12
N GLN A 26 2.93 -5.89 -10.15
CA GLN A 26 1.56 -6.01 -10.60
C GLN A 26 1.50 -6.32 -12.09
N LYS A 27 0.67 -7.29 -12.46
CA LYS A 27 0.34 -7.62 -13.84
C LYS A 27 -1.17 -7.63 -14.01
N ASN A 28 -1.70 -6.71 -14.80
CA ASN A 28 -3.14 -6.63 -15.05
C ASN A 28 -3.41 -6.29 -16.52
N LYS A 29 -3.44 -7.31 -17.37
CA LYS A 29 -3.70 -7.16 -18.80
C LYS A 29 -5.08 -6.59 -19.12
N LYS A 30 -6.10 -6.84 -18.28
CA LYS A 30 -7.46 -6.33 -18.49
C LYS A 30 -7.56 -4.82 -18.30
N ALA A 31 -6.70 -4.23 -17.45
CA ALA A 31 -6.64 -2.80 -17.23
C ALA A 31 -5.61 -2.08 -18.14
N GLY A 32 -5.11 -2.76 -19.19
CA GLY A 32 -4.08 -2.18 -20.06
C GLY A 32 -2.69 -2.09 -19.45
N VAL A 33 -2.50 -2.54 -18.20
CA VAL A 33 -1.19 -2.58 -17.52
C VAL A 33 -0.54 -3.92 -17.80
N ALA A 34 0.41 -3.94 -18.73
CA ALA A 34 1.14 -5.17 -19.04
C ALA A 34 2.01 -5.59 -17.85
N LEU A 35 2.68 -4.61 -17.23
CA LEU A 35 3.59 -4.85 -16.12
C LEU A 35 3.80 -3.55 -15.32
N ARG A 36 3.78 -3.64 -13.99
CA ARG A 36 4.15 -2.53 -13.11
C ARG A 36 5.06 -3.03 -12.01
N TYR A 37 6.24 -2.45 -11.91
CA TYR A 37 7.13 -2.60 -10.78
C TYR A 37 7.09 -1.34 -9.94
N HIS A 38 6.95 -1.51 -8.65
CA HIS A 38 7.00 -0.42 -7.68
C HIS A 38 8.06 -0.73 -6.65
N PHE A 39 9.02 0.16 -6.51
CA PHE A 39 10.04 0.14 -5.47
C PHE A 39 9.85 1.33 -4.55
N ASN A 40 9.99 1.11 -3.24
CA ASN A 40 9.79 2.16 -2.26
C ASN A 40 10.75 1.95 -1.09
N GLN A 41 11.54 2.95 -0.76
CA GLN A 41 12.50 2.92 0.35
C GLN A 41 12.41 4.21 1.17
N GLY A 42 12.34 4.06 2.50
CA GLY A 42 12.13 5.22 3.35
C GLY A 42 12.30 4.96 4.83
N LEU A 43 11.86 5.96 5.57
CA LEU A 43 11.83 5.98 7.03
C LEU A 43 10.39 6.14 7.51
N GLY A 44 10.08 5.51 8.63
CA GLY A 44 8.79 5.63 9.29
C GLY A 44 8.93 5.85 10.79
N VAL A 45 7.94 6.50 11.35
CA VAL A 45 7.86 6.83 12.79
C VAL A 45 6.51 6.38 13.34
N PHE A 46 6.51 5.65 14.44
CA PHE A 46 5.33 5.41 15.26
C PHE A 46 5.00 6.69 16.04
N VAL A 47 4.02 7.45 15.55
CA VAL A 47 3.63 8.74 16.14
C VAL A 47 2.79 8.52 17.39
N LEU A 48 1.77 7.67 17.28
CA LEU A 48 0.82 7.40 18.35
C LEU A 48 0.57 5.89 18.50
N PRO A 49 1.30 5.21 19.38
CA PRO A 49 0.95 3.85 19.78
C PRO A 49 -0.18 3.88 20.84
N TYR A 50 -1.16 3.01 20.73
CA TYR A 50 -2.22 2.81 21.72
C TYR A 50 -2.56 1.31 21.87
N LYS A 51 -3.41 0.96 22.83
CA LYS A 51 -3.67 -0.43 23.23
C LYS A 51 -4.03 -1.35 22.06
N ASN A 52 -4.86 -0.87 21.15
CA ASN A 52 -5.42 -1.68 20.07
C ASN A 52 -4.87 -1.32 18.68
N GLY A 53 -3.85 -0.46 18.61
CA GLY A 53 -3.32 -0.07 17.31
C GLY A 53 -2.26 1.02 17.38
N HIS A 54 -2.05 1.66 16.26
CA HIS A 54 -1.05 2.70 16.15
C HIS A 54 -1.29 3.62 14.94
N VAL A 55 -0.70 4.81 15.03
CA VAL A 55 -0.57 5.72 13.89
C VAL A 55 0.90 5.81 13.52
N ILE A 56 1.19 5.65 12.23
CA ILE A 56 2.54 5.74 11.67
C ILE A 56 2.56 6.83 10.61
N THR A 57 3.67 7.54 10.51
CA THR A 57 3.99 8.38 9.36
C THR A 57 5.23 7.84 8.66
N GLU A 58 5.23 7.90 7.33
CA GLU A 58 6.36 7.48 6.49
C GLU A 58 6.74 8.58 5.51
N ILE A 59 8.04 8.68 5.23
CA ILE A 59 8.60 9.44 4.11
C ILE A 59 9.52 8.51 3.32
N ALA A 60 9.46 8.59 2.01
CA ALA A 60 10.18 7.66 1.16
C ALA A 60 10.51 8.25 -0.22
N HIS A 61 11.48 7.63 -0.87
CA HIS A 61 11.66 7.68 -2.31
C HIS A 61 10.93 6.47 -2.91
N ALA A 62 10.01 6.73 -3.84
CA ALA A 62 9.30 5.71 -4.58
C ALA A 62 9.68 5.77 -6.06
N TYR A 63 9.79 4.61 -6.68
CA TYR A 63 10.11 4.46 -8.08
C TYR A 63 9.13 3.50 -8.74
N ASP A 64 8.43 3.98 -9.75
CA ASP A 64 7.52 3.18 -10.57
C ASP A 64 8.13 2.95 -11.95
N MET A 65 8.11 1.72 -12.40
CA MET A 65 8.36 1.32 -13.76
C MET A 65 7.14 0.58 -14.28
N SER A 66 6.48 1.14 -15.26
CA SER A 66 5.28 0.55 -15.87
C SER A 66 5.49 0.37 -17.36
N ASP A 67 5.14 -0.80 -17.84
CA ASP A 67 5.02 -1.12 -19.26
C ASP A 67 3.53 -1.12 -19.59
N TYR A 68 3.06 -0.01 -20.16
CA TYR A 68 1.74 0.08 -20.77
C TYR A 68 1.91 -0.24 -22.24
N LEU A 69 1.24 -1.19 -22.78
CA LEU A 69 1.22 -1.76 -24.13
C LEU A 69 2.06 -1.09 -25.26
N ASN A 70 2.54 0.15 -25.10
CA ASN A 70 3.42 0.89 -26.02
C ASN A 70 4.26 1.99 -25.34
N ASP A 71 4.32 2.04 -23.99
CA ASP A 71 4.96 3.16 -23.29
C ASP A 71 5.64 2.68 -21.99
N ASN A 72 6.97 2.64 -22.05
CA ASN A 72 7.83 2.31 -20.91
C ASN A 72 7.99 3.54 -20.00
N ARG A 73 7.12 3.74 -19.03
CA ARG A 73 7.21 4.87 -18.10
C ARG A 73 8.06 4.53 -16.88
N ARG A 74 9.00 5.42 -16.60
CA ARG A 74 9.86 5.39 -15.41
C ARG A 74 9.66 6.68 -14.62
N THR A 75 9.11 6.59 -13.43
CA THR A 75 8.77 7.77 -12.65
C THR A 75 9.28 7.64 -11.23
N SER A 76 9.95 8.68 -10.74
CA SER A 76 10.39 8.78 -9.35
C SER A 76 9.53 9.77 -8.57
N TYR A 77 9.26 9.44 -7.31
CA TYR A 77 8.42 10.24 -6.42
C TYR A 77 9.08 10.45 -5.07
N ALA A 78 8.89 11.63 -4.50
CA ALA A 78 8.91 11.81 -3.06
C ALA A 78 7.55 11.37 -2.53
N ARG A 79 7.53 10.39 -1.62
CA ARG A 79 6.31 9.85 -1.02
C ARG A 79 6.23 10.22 0.43
N SER A 80 5.05 10.63 0.89
CA SER A 80 4.70 10.74 2.29
C SER A 80 3.42 9.95 2.57
N GLY A 81 3.29 9.39 3.76
CA GLY A 81 2.12 8.60 4.12
C GLY A 81 1.78 8.69 5.60
N ILE A 82 0.50 8.55 5.89
CA ILE A 82 -0.06 8.39 7.23
C ILE A 82 -0.86 7.10 7.23
N TYR A 83 -0.61 6.25 8.22
CA TYR A 83 -1.22 4.94 8.35
C TYR A 83 -1.81 4.81 9.74
N TRP A 84 -3.05 4.41 9.80
CA TRP A 84 -3.75 4.10 11.02
C TRP A 84 -4.19 2.65 11.00
N ASP A 85 -3.75 1.89 11.99
CA ASP A 85 -4.15 0.52 12.23
C ASP A 85 -4.87 0.43 13.57
N ASN A 86 -5.99 -0.27 13.59
CA ASN A 86 -6.74 -0.57 14.80
C ASN A 86 -7.21 -2.02 14.77
N ASP A 87 -6.88 -2.76 15.82
CA ASP A 87 -7.20 -4.18 15.93
C ASP A 87 -7.95 -4.45 17.24
N THR A 88 -9.22 -4.81 17.13
CA THR A 88 -10.08 -5.15 18.24
C THR A 88 -10.49 -6.62 18.15
N GLN A 89 -11.10 -7.14 19.22
CA GLN A 89 -11.62 -8.52 19.19
C GLN A 89 -12.78 -8.72 18.19
N TYR A 90 -13.45 -7.65 17.76
CA TYR A 90 -14.61 -7.71 16.89
C TYR A 90 -14.29 -7.40 15.42
N PHE A 91 -13.33 -6.52 15.18
CA PHE A 91 -12.90 -6.14 13.83
C PHE A 91 -11.51 -5.53 13.85
N SER A 92 -10.83 -5.63 12.73
CA SER A 92 -9.60 -4.89 12.43
C SER A 92 -9.89 -3.85 11.36
N SER A 93 -9.31 -2.67 11.48
CA SER A 93 -9.44 -1.62 10.48
C SER A 93 -8.09 -0.97 10.17
N LYS A 94 -7.93 -0.58 8.92
CA LYS A 94 -6.76 0.15 8.42
C LYS A 94 -7.22 1.34 7.61
N LEU A 95 -6.50 2.43 7.76
CA LEU A 95 -6.63 3.60 6.90
C LEU A 95 -5.23 4.03 6.47
N GLU A 96 -5.04 4.12 5.18
CA GLU A 96 -3.80 4.57 4.57
C GLU A 96 -4.07 5.82 3.73
N PHE A 97 -3.31 6.86 3.98
CA PHE A 97 -3.30 8.07 3.18
C PHE A 97 -1.89 8.29 2.68
N GLU A 98 -1.69 8.31 1.37
CA GLU A 98 -0.39 8.48 0.74
C GLU A 98 -0.42 9.62 -0.28
N TYR A 99 0.65 10.40 -0.29
CA TYR A 99 0.87 11.42 -1.30
C TYR A 99 2.18 11.16 -2.03
N PHE A 100 2.10 11.10 -3.36
CA PHE A 100 3.21 10.92 -4.27
C PHE A 100 3.45 12.21 -5.05
N TYR A 101 4.57 12.86 -4.80
CA TYR A 101 5.02 14.02 -5.55
C TYR A 101 6.06 13.59 -6.57
N GLN A 102 5.78 13.75 -7.88
CA GLN A 102 6.71 13.39 -8.94
C GLN A 102 7.93 14.31 -8.91
N ILE A 103 9.12 13.69 -8.79
CA ILE A 103 10.43 14.37 -8.79
C ILE A 103 11.24 14.10 -10.05
N SER A 104 10.86 13.10 -10.86
CA SER A 104 11.44 12.89 -12.19
C SER A 104 10.88 13.90 -13.17
N GLU A 105 11.57 14.04 -14.31
CA GLU A 105 11.12 14.87 -15.42
C GLU A 105 9.67 14.56 -15.83
N ILE A 106 8.91 15.62 -16.13
CA ILE A 106 7.51 15.51 -16.59
C ILE A 106 7.55 15.53 -18.11
N VAL A 107 7.47 14.34 -18.72
CA VAL A 107 7.53 14.21 -20.19
C VAL A 107 6.21 14.57 -20.85
N GLU A 108 5.08 14.03 -20.37
CA GLU A 108 3.75 14.28 -20.92
C GLU A 108 2.81 14.86 -19.90
N GLN A 109 2.71 14.22 -18.74
CA GLN A 109 1.75 14.55 -17.68
C GLN A 109 2.39 14.44 -16.31
N ASN A 110 1.96 15.32 -15.40
CA ASN A 110 2.33 15.22 -14.00
C ASN A 110 1.55 14.07 -13.34
N LEU A 111 2.28 13.05 -12.90
CA LEU A 111 1.73 11.85 -12.27
C LEU A 111 1.67 11.93 -10.73
N SER A 112 1.84 13.14 -10.18
CA SER A 112 1.63 13.36 -8.74
C SER A 112 0.20 13.00 -8.36
N ARG A 113 0.05 12.21 -7.28
CA ARG A 113 -1.24 11.67 -6.89
C ARG A 113 -1.38 11.51 -5.39
N THR A 114 -2.61 11.49 -4.94
CA THR A 114 -3.01 11.05 -3.60
C THR A 114 -3.64 9.66 -3.71
N GLN A 115 -3.29 8.78 -2.80
CA GLN A 115 -3.91 7.47 -2.67
C GLN A 115 -4.54 7.35 -1.29
N ILE A 116 -5.74 6.82 -1.24
CA ILE A 116 -6.45 6.52 0.01
C ILE A 116 -6.89 5.06 -0.05
N MET A 117 -6.55 4.29 0.98
CA MET A 117 -7.03 2.94 1.15
C MET A 117 -7.67 2.82 2.52
N SER A 118 -8.84 2.20 2.57
CA SER A 118 -9.53 1.82 3.80
C SER A 118 -9.86 0.35 3.76
N GLU A 119 -9.51 -0.38 4.80
CA GLU A 119 -9.81 -1.80 4.94
C GLU A 119 -10.51 -2.05 6.28
N ILE A 120 -11.57 -2.84 6.25
CA ILE A 120 -12.24 -3.38 7.44
C ILE A 120 -12.27 -4.89 7.31
N ILE A 121 -11.77 -5.58 8.34
CA ILE A 121 -11.74 -7.03 8.41
C ILE A 121 -12.61 -7.46 9.60
N ILE A 122 -13.61 -8.28 9.36
CA ILE A 122 -14.54 -8.81 10.35
C ILE A 122 -14.28 -10.31 10.51
N PRO A 123 -13.79 -10.77 11.67
CA PRO A 123 -13.70 -12.20 11.94
C PRO A 123 -15.11 -12.77 12.10
N ILE A 124 -15.41 -13.84 11.37
CA ILE A 124 -16.73 -14.49 11.39
C ILE A 124 -16.71 -15.64 12.40
N LYS A 125 -16.08 -16.75 12.07
CA LYS A 125 -15.98 -17.93 12.92
C LYS A 125 -14.97 -18.92 12.34
N ASN A 126 -14.35 -19.76 13.18
CA ASN A 126 -13.47 -20.85 12.75
C ASN A 126 -12.33 -20.42 11.83
N GLY A 127 -11.75 -19.24 12.06
CA GLY A 127 -10.67 -18.72 11.25
C GLY A 127 -11.12 -18.08 9.92
N VAL A 128 -12.42 -18.02 9.65
CA VAL A 128 -12.98 -17.31 8.50
C VAL A 128 -13.13 -15.84 8.83
N SER A 129 -12.78 -14.98 7.89
CA SER A 129 -12.98 -13.52 7.98
C SER A 129 -13.52 -12.98 6.66
N ALA A 130 -14.33 -11.94 6.74
CA ALA A 130 -14.70 -11.12 5.59
C ALA A 130 -13.91 -9.81 5.62
N SER A 131 -13.45 -9.33 4.48
CA SER A 131 -12.84 -8.00 4.39
C SER A 131 -13.48 -7.17 3.29
N LEU A 132 -13.64 -5.88 3.59
CA LEU A 132 -14.08 -4.85 2.65
C LEU A 132 -12.92 -3.88 2.50
N ILE A 133 -12.48 -3.67 1.26
CA ILE A 133 -11.40 -2.76 0.92
C ILE A 133 -11.94 -1.71 -0.03
N TYR A 134 -11.71 -0.45 0.29
CA TYR A 134 -11.95 0.69 -0.60
C TYR A 134 -10.61 1.34 -0.94
N GLU A 135 -10.35 1.55 -2.22
CA GLU A 135 -9.14 2.22 -2.72
C GLU A 135 -9.54 3.30 -3.71
N THR A 136 -8.87 4.45 -3.63
CA THR A 136 -9.01 5.52 -4.61
C THR A 136 -7.67 6.19 -4.86
N GLU A 137 -7.42 6.51 -6.13
CA GLU A 137 -6.28 7.32 -6.56
C GLU A 137 -6.80 8.62 -7.17
N ASN A 138 -6.27 9.74 -6.72
CA ASN A 138 -6.61 11.06 -7.25
C ASN A 138 -5.37 11.70 -7.85
N TYR A 139 -5.33 11.81 -9.17
CA TYR A 139 -4.27 12.46 -9.91
C TYR A 139 -4.53 13.95 -10.06
N ARG A 140 -3.54 14.78 -9.73
CA ARG A 140 -3.68 16.23 -9.70
C ARG A 140 -4.10 16.86 -11.05
N LYS A 141 -3.77 16.24 -12.17
CA LYS A 141 -4.02 16.76 -13.53
C LYS A 141 -4.75 15.80 -14.47
N LEU A 142 -5.15 14.64 -14.01
CA LEU A 142 -5.93 13.69 -14.78
C LEU A 142 -7.39 13.73 -14.32
N ASN A 143 -8.33 13.84 -15.25
CA ASN A 143 -9.76 13.75 -14.95
C ASN A 143 -10.24 12.32 -14.64
N ASN A 144 -9.32 11.35 -14.60
CA ASN A 144 -9.63 9.96 -14.33
C ASN A 144 -9.09 9.58 -12.95
N ASN A 145 -9.97 9.51 -11.97
CA ASN A 145 -9.68 9.10 -10.61
C ASN A 145 -10.18 7.66 -10.42
N PRO A 146 -9.30 6.65 -10.59
CA PRO A 146 -9.70 5.27 -10.38
C PRO A 146 -10.07 5.03 -8.92
N ASN A 147 -11.20 4.37 -8.73
CA ASN A 147 -11.63 3.86 -7.44
C ASN A 147 -12.00 2.39 -7.55
N SER A 148 -11.85 1.67 -6.47
CA SER A 148 -12.23 0.27 -6.40
C SER A 148 -12.83 -0.07 -5.04
N ILE A 149 -13.81 -0.97 -5.06
CA ILE A 149 -14.36 -1.61 -3.87
C ILE A 149 -14.17 -3.11 -4.06
N SER A 150 -13.51 -3.74 -3.09
CA SER A 150 -13.26 -5.18 -3.10
C SER A 150 -13.84 -5.82 -1.84
N LEU A 151 -14.61 -6.89 -2.04
CA LEU A 151 -15.08 -7.75 -0.96
C LEU A 151 -14.33 -9.08 -1.08
N SER A 152 -13.75 -9.55 0.02
CA SER A 152 -13.09 -10.85 0.04
C SER A 152 -13.46 -11.66 1.29
N ILE A 153 -13.35 -12.98 1.16
CA ILE A 153 -13.49 -13.92 2.27
C ILE A 153 -12.17 -14.65 2.38
N GLY A 154 -11.56 -14.56 3.55
CA GLY A 154 -10.30 -15.22 3.88
C GLY A 154 -10.50 -16.32 4.92
N TRP A 155 -9.61 -17.29 4.90
CA TRP A 155 -9.52 -18.30 5.94
C TRP A 155 -8.10 -18.36 6.48
N LYS A 156 -7.96 -18.33 7.81
CA LYS A 156 -6.69 -18.49 8.50
C LYS A 156 -6.76 -19.78 9.34
N GLY A 157 -6.07 -20.82 8.91
CA GLY A 157 -6.00 -22.09 9.60
C GLY A 157 -4.59 -22.66 9.60
N ASN A 158 -4.32 -23.61 10.50
CA ASN A 158 -3.09 -24.38 10.49
C ASN A 158 -3.21 -25.47 9.42
N LEU A 159 -2.53 -25.32 8.30
CA LEU A 159 -2.32 -26.40 7.34
C LEU A 159 -1.35 -27.41 8.01
N LYS A 160 -1.91 -28.44 8.64
CA LYS A 160 -1.09 -29.61 9.02
C LYS A 160 -0.92 -30.47 7.78
N TRP A 161 0.23 -30.37 7.14
CA TRP A 161 0.66 -31.36 6.15
C TRP A 161 1.20 -32.55 6.91
N SER A 162 0.45 -33.65 6.99
CA SER A 162 0.98 -34.95 7.36
C SER A 162 1.40 -35.65 6.07
N PHE A 163 2.70 -35.75 5.85
CA PHE A 163 3.27 -36.65 4.87
C PHE A 163 3.41 -38.04 5.49
#